data_9183a03d4edb85602eb68a71c2b31eef
#
_entry.id   9183a03d4edb85602eb68a71c2b31eef
#
_cell.length_a   1.000
_cell.length_b   1.000
_cell.length_c   1.000
_cell.angle_alpha   90.00
_cell.angle_beta   90.00
_cell.angle_gamma   90.00
#
_symmetry.space_group_name_H-M   'P 1'
#
loop_
_entity.id
_entity.type
_entity.pdbx_description
1 polymer ?
#
loop_
_entity_poly.entity_id
_entity_poly.type
_entity_poly.pdbx_seq_one_letter_code
_entity_poly.pdbx_strand_id
1 'polypeptide(L)'
;MMNLPSDFEKRTSALLGETDYQLFSDALQHDIPVSIRVNVEKYPHEVPGSTNVQWSRAGRYLASRPTFTFDPLFHAGCYYVQEASSMFVEQALRQYVHAPSVMLDLCAAPGGKSTLARSVLPEGSLLVANEV
;
A
#
# COMPACT_ATOMS: atom_id res chain seq x y z
N MET A 1 -23.70 7.35 -8.07
CA MET A 1 -22.92 8.60 -7.96
C MET A 1 -22.81 8.91 -6.48
N MET A 2 -21.58 8.99 -5.94
CA MET A 2 -21.37 9.33 -4.53
C MET A 2 -21.70 10.81 -4.34
N ASN A 3 -22.57 11.12 -3.38
CA ASN A 3 -22.95 12.50 -3.08
C ASN A 3 -22.05 12.98 -1.94
N LEU A 4 -21.10 13.86 -2.25
CA LEU A 4 -20.16 14.39 -1.27
C LEU A 4 -20.83 15.53 -0.46
N PRO A 5 -20.51 15.69 0.83
CA PRO A 5 -20.98 16.83 1.62
C PRO A 5 -20.48 18.16 1.04
N SER A 6 -21.36 19.16 0.96
CA SER A 6 -21.04 20.44 0.33
C SER A 6 -19.86 21.19 0.97
N ASP A 7 -19.66 21.05 2.29
CA ASP A 7 -18.50 21.64 2.99
C ASP A 7 -17.21 20.94 2.65
N PHE A 8 -17.24 19.61 2.41
CA PHE A 8 -16.09 18.84 1.94
C PHE A 8 -15.70 19.28 0.53
N GLU A 9 -16.68 19.39 -0.39
CA GLU A 9 -16.44 19.86 -1.76
C GLU A 9 -15.78 21.23 -1.78
N LYS A 10 -16.35 22.22 -1.04
CA LYS A 10 -15.81 23.57 -0.96
C LYS A 10 -14.38 23.63 -0.44
N ARG A 11 -14.09 22.89 0.64
CA ARG A 11 -12.73 22.89 1.25
C ARG A 11 -11.73 22.18 0.35
N THR A 12 -12.11 21.05 -0.24
CA THR A 12 -11.21 20.25 -1.08
C THR A 12 -10.93 20.96 -2.40
N SER A 13 -11.94 21.58 -3.04
CA SER A 13 -11.73 22.36 -4.26
C SER A 13 -10.87 23.61 -4.01
N ALA A 14 -11.04 24.27 -2.87
CA ALA A 14 -10.18 25.41 -2.48
C ALA A 14 -8.73 24.98 -2.24
N LEU A 15 -8.50 23.76 -1.73
CA LEU A 15 -7.15 23.23 -1.45
C LEU A 15 -6.44 22.76 -2.72
N LEU A 16 -7.14 22.02 -3.58
CA LEU A 16 -6.57 21.38 -4.76
C LEU A 16 -6.60 22.28 -6.01
N GLY A 17 -7.48 23.27 -6.05
CA GLY A 17 -7.83 23.99 -7.27
C GLY A 17 -8.83 23.20 -8.13
N GLU A 18 -9.45 23.85 -9.09
CA GLU A 18 -10.57 23.28 -9.85
C GLU A 18 -10.18 22.02 -10.64
N THR A 19 -9.03 22.07 -11.33
CA THR A 19 -8.59 20.96 -12.20
C THR A 19 -8.32 19.68 -11.39
N ASP A 20 -7.55 19.80 -10.30
CA ASP A 20 -7.19 18.63 -9.49
C ASP A 20 -8.38 18.14 -8.66
N TYR A 21 -9.29 19.05 -8.27
CA TYR A 21 -10.53 18.66 -7.63
C TYR A 21 -11.43 17.83 -8.54
N GLN A 22 -11.54 18.18 -9.83
CA GLN A 22 -12.32 17.40 -10.80
C GLN A 22 -11.72 15.98 -10.95
N LEU A 23 -10.40 15.86 -11.13
CA LEU A 23 -9.73 14.56 -11.20
C LEU A 23 -9.94 13.73 -9.94
N PHE A 24 -9.85 14.35 -8.78
CA PHE A 24 -10.12 13.70 -7.49
C PHE A 24 -11.58 13.25 -7.37
N SER A 25 -12.53 14.12 -7.71
CA SER A 25 -13.97 13.82 -7.66
C SER A 25 -14.34 12.67 -8.61
N ASP A 26 -13.79 12.67 -9.82
CA ASP A 26 -13.98 11.60 -10.80
C ASP A 26 -13.38 10.28 -10.28
N ALA A 27 -12.20 10.31 -9.69
CA ALA A 27 -11.58 9.12 -9.10
C ALA A 27 -12.44 8.47 -8.01
N LEU A 28 -13.16 9.26 -7.21
CA LEU A 28 -14.06 8.75 -6.18
C LEU A 28 -15.33 8.06 -6.74
N GLN A 29 -15.63 8.24 -8.02
CA GLN A 29 -16.77 7.56 -8.67
C GLN A 29 -16.41 6.18 -9.23
N HIS A 30 -15.12 5.88 -9.33
CA HIS A 30 -14.64 4.59 -9.82
C HIS A 30 -14.54 3.53 -8.71
N ASP A 31 -14.52 2.27 -9.13
CA ASP A 31 -14.29 1.16 -8.22
C ASP A 31 -12.92 1.26 -7.56
N ILE A 32 -12.86 0.88 -6.28
CA ILE A 32 -11.60 0.87 -5.53
C ILE A 32 -10.67 -0.19 -6.13
N PRO A 33 -9.47 0.19 -6.58
CA PRO A 33 -8.52 -0.76 -7.14
C PRO A 33 -8.07 -1.76 -6.08
N VAL A 34 -8.03 -3.03 -6.46
CA VAL A 34 -7.51 -4.09 -5.59
C VAL A 34 -6.01 -4.17 -5.76
N SER A 35 -5.27 -4.20 -4.66
CA SER A 35 -3.82 -4.33 -4.70
C SER A 35 -3.28 -5.30 -3.67
N ILE A 36 -2.13 -5.88 -4.00
CA ILE A 36 -1.35 -6.76 -3.13
C ILE A 36 0.10 -6.29 -3.12
N ARG A 37 0.81 -6.63 -2.05
CA ARG A 37 2.26 -6.53 -1.99
C ARG A 37 2.86 -7.93 -1.95
N VAL A 38 3.65 -8.26 -2.95
CA VAL A 38 4.31 -9.56 -3.10
C VAL A 38 5.47 -9.69 -2.12
N ASN A 39 5.62 -10.84 -1.50
CA ASN A 39 6.84 -11.20 -0.79
C ASN A 39 7.81 -11.83 -1.79
N VAL A 40 8.73 -11.04 -2.30
CA VAL A 40 9.64 -11.45 -3.38
C VAL A 40 10.62 -12.57 -2.97
N GLU A 41 10.86 -12.74 -1.67
CA GLU A 41 11.69 -13.84 -1.14
C GLU A 41 10.94 -15.19 -1.21
N LYS A 42 9.62 -15.16 -1.00
CA LYS A 42 8.79 -16.37 -1.03
C LYS A 42 8.15 -16.63 -2.40
N TYR A 43 7.94 -15.58 -3.17
CA TYR A 43 7.30 -15.65 -4.49
C TYR A 43 8.04 -14.72 -5.48
N PRO A 44 9.18 -15.17 -6.04
CA PRO A 44 9.99 -14.38 -6.98
C PRO A 44 9.41 -14.34 -8.40
N HIS A 45 8.15 -14.68 -8.59
CA HIS A 45 7.49 -14.77 -9.89
C HIS A 45 6.61 -13.54 -10.16
N GLU A 46 6.33 -13.30 -11.43
CA GLU A 46 5.34 -12.31 -11.81
C GLU A 46 3.93 -12.78 -11.43
N VAL A 47 3.08 -11.81 -11.09
CA VAL A 47 1.66 -12.05 -10.84
C VAL A 47 0.90 -11.85 -12.15
N PRO A 48 0.38 -12.92 -12.77
CA PRO A 48 -0.27 -12.82 -14.08
C PRO A 48 -1.43 -11.84 -14.08
N GLY A 49 -1.54 -11.02 -15.14
CA GLY A 49 -2.64 -10.07 -15.30
C GLY A 49 -2.63 -8.88 -14.34
N SER A 50 -1.54 -8.69 -13.59
CA SER A 50 -1.39 -7.53 -12.70
C SER A 50 -0.62 -6.40 -13.37
N THR A 51 -0.76 -5.17 -12.81
CA THR A 51 0.04 -4.02 -13.15
C THR A 51 0.82 -3.52 -11.93
N ASN A 52 1.94 -2.84 -12.17
CA ASN A 52 2.81 -2.38 -11.08
C ASN A 52 2.20 -1.18 -10.33
N VAL A 53 2.33 -1.16 -9.01
CA VAL A 53 2.17 0.06 -8.22
C VAL A 53 3.45 0.89 -8.39
N GLN A 54 3.31 2.11 -8.95
CA GLN A 54 4.47 2.92 -9.37
C GLN A 54 5.45 3.26 -8.22
N TRP A 55 4.95 3.39 -7.01
CA TRP A 55 5.73 3.75 -5.83
C TRP A 55 6.10 2.58 -4.91
N SER A 56 5.83 1.33 -5.33
CA SER A 56 6.26 0.15 -4.58
C SER A 56 6.78 -0.92 -5.53
N ARG A 57 8.01 -1.39 -5.27
CA ARG A 57 8.65 -2.41 -6.11
C ARG A 57 7.92 -3.74 -6.11
N ALA A 58 7.32 -4.08 -4.97
CA ALA A 58 6.58 -5.32 -4.76
C ALA A 58 5.06 -5.16 -4.88
N GLY A 59 4.56 -3.93 -5.06
CA GLY A 59 3.14 -3.62 -5.20
C GLY A 59 2.59 -4.00 -6.56
N ARG A 60 1.41 -4.61 -6.57
CA ARG A 60 0.69 -5.02 -7.79
C ARG A 60 -0.78 -4.65 -7.68
N TYR A 61 -1.32 -4.01 -8.70
CA TYR A 61 -2.76 -3.89 -8.89
C TYR A 61 -3.29 -5.15 -9.59
N LEU A 62 -4.39 -5.67 -9.11
CA LEU A 62 -5.08 -6.83 -9.68
C LEU A 62 -6.26 -6.37 -10.55
N ALA A 63 -6.52 -7.10 -11.63
CA ALA A 63 -7.66 -6.82 -12.52
C ALA A 63 -9.01 -7.04 -11.83
N SER A 64 -9.07 -7.91 -10.82
CA SER A 64 -10.28 -8.18 -10.02
C SER A 64 -9.90 -8.60 -8.60
N ARG A 65 -10.87 -8.55 -7.68
CA ARG A 65 -10.68 -9.01 -6.30
C ARG A 65 -10.89 -10.52 -6.20
N PRO A 66 -9.83 -11.32 -6.00
CA PRO A 66 -9.99 -12.76 -5.77
C PRO A 66 -10.49 -13.04 -4.34
N THR A 67 -10.93 -14.28 -4.10
CA THR A 67 -11.29 -14.74 -2.76
C THR A 67 -10.01 -15.17 -2.01
N PHE A 68 -9.30 -14.20 -1.47
CA PHE A 68 -7.98 -14.40 -0.81
C PHE A 68 -7.98 -15.47 0.28
N THR A 69 -9.10 -15.64 0.99
CA THR A 69 -9.24 -16.61 2.08
C THR A 69 -9.03 -18.06 1.66
N PHE A 70 -9.24 -18.36 0.38
CA PHE A 70 -9.04 -19.70 -0.16
C PHE A 70 -7.74 -19.87 -0.95
N ASP A 71 -6.91 -18.82 -0.99
CA ASP A 71 -5.64 -18.87 -1.70
C ASP A 71 -4.52 -19.40 -0.78
N PRO A 72 -3.94 -20.60 -1.08
CA PRO A 72 -2.83 -21.14 -0.32
C PRO A 72 -1.61 -20.20 -0.26
N LEU A 73 -1.36 -19.41 -1.32
CA LEU A 73 -0.25 -18.48 -1.37
C LEU A 73 -0.43 -17.31 -0.39
N PHE A 74 -1.67 -16.88 -0.15
CA PHE A 74 -1.98 -15.89 0.88
C PHE A 74 -1.60 -16.43 2.27
N HIS A 75 -2.02 -17.66 2.60
CA HIS A 75 -1.72 -18.29 3.89
C HIS A 75 -0.24 -18.63 4.06
N ALA A 76 0.46 -18.92 2.96
CA ALA A 76 1.92 -19.11 2.96
C ALA A 76 2.70 -17.79 3.12
N GLY A 77 2.03 -16.63 3.09
CA GLY A 77 2.65 -15.31 3.18
C GLY A 77 3.47 -14.94 1.94
N CYS A 78 3.08 -15.45 0.78
CA CYS A 78 3.67 -15.09 -0.51
C CYS A 78 3.29 -13.69 -0.95
N TYR A 79 2.18 -13.16 -0.44
CA TYR A 79 1.78 -11.77 -0.62
C TYR A 79 0.92 -11.29 0.55
N TYR A 80 0.79 -9.97 0.66
CA TYR A 80 -0.07 -9.28 1.61
C TYR A 80 -1.13 -8.48 0.83
N VAL A 81 -2.41 -8.58 1.20
CA VAL A 81 -3.48 -7.73 0.66
C VAL A 81 -3.33 -6.36 1.28
N GLN A 82 -2.85 -5.41 0.53
CA GLN A 82 -2.50 -4.09 1.02
C GLN A 82 -2.95 -3.02 0.02
N GLU A 83 -3.55 -1.97 0.54
CA GLU A 83 -3.90 -0.80 -0.26
C GLU A 83 -2.64 -0.13 -0.83
N ALA A 84 -2.67 0.20 -2.11
CA ALA A 84 -1.52 0.77 -2.80
C ALA A 84 -1.03 2.08 -2.17
N SER A 85 -1.94 2.96 -1.71
CA SER A 85 -1.58 4.20 -1.01
C SER A 85 -0.73 3.93 0.24
N SER A 86 -1.06 2.89 1.01
CA SER A 86 -0.29 2.48 2.20
C SER A 86 1.13 2.02 1.87
N MET A 87 1.38 1.55 0.64
CA MET A 87 2.71 1.15 0.20
C MET A 87 3.64 2.33 -0.06
N PHE A 88 3.13 3.56 -0.11
CA PHE A 88 3.95 4.76 -0.33
C PHE A 88 5.01 4.98 0.76
N VAL A 89 4.81 4.45 1.95
CA VAL A 89 5.80 4.42 3.04
C VAL A 89 7.14 3.82 2.58
N GLU A 90 7.12 2.91 1.60
CA GLU A 90 8.33 2.35 0.98
C GLU A 90 9.26 3.46 0.45
N GLN A 91 8.70 4.50 -0.17
CA GLN A 91 9.48 5.60 -0.73
C GLN A 91 10.21 6.38 0.37
N ALA A 92 9.53 6.69 1.47
CA ALA A 92 10.14 7.38 2.60
C ALA A 92 11.28 6.55 3.23
N LEU A 93 11.04 5.25 3.45
CA LEU A 93 12.06 4.37 4.01
C LEU A 93 13.28 4.27 3.09
N ARG A 94 13.09 4.10 1.79
CA ARG A 94 14.19 4.02 0.82
C ARG A 94 14.96 5.34 0.67
N GLN A 95 14.27 6.47 0.86
CA GLN A 95 14.89 7.79 0.73
C GLN A 95 15.72 8.17 1.95
N TYR A 96 15.35 7.72 3.15
CA TYR A 96 15.97 8.21 4.39
C TYR A 96 16.71 7.15 5.21
N VAL A 97 16.48 5.86 4.95
CA VAL A 97 17.13 4.78 5.74
C VAL A 97 18.09 4.02 4.86
N HIS A 98 19.39 4.39 4.92
CA HIS A 98 20.45 3.82 4.08
C HIS A 98 21.43 2.91 4.82
N ALA A 99 21.35 2.84 6.16
CA ALA A 99 22.20 2.02 7.01
C ALA A 99 21.35 1.21 8.00
N PRO A 100 21.90 0.11 8.56
CA PRO A 100 21.25 -0.64 9.62
C PRO A 100 20.74 0.27 10.73
N SER A 101 19.46 0.14 11.07
CA SER A 101 18.76 1.05 11.97
C SER A 101 17.83 0.29 12.90
N VAL A 102 17.50 0.89 14.04
CA VAL A 102 16.46 0.41 14.93
C VAL A 102 15.18 1.21 14.65
N MET A 103 14.14 0.51 14.22
CA MET A 103 12.83 1.11 13.91
C MET A 103 11.76 0.58 14.86
N LEU A 104 10.92 1.46 15.36
CA LEU A 104 9.75 1.14 16.17
C LEU A 104 8.48 1.47 15.40
N ASP A 105 7.63 0.47 15.19
CA ASP A 105 6.26 0.64 14.69
C ASP A 105 5.29 0.59 15.89
N LEU A 106 4.71 1.74 16.23
CA LEU A 106 3.85 1.89 17.41
C LEU A 106 2.43 1.37 17.20
N CYS A 107 1.99 1.26 15.92
CA CYS A 107 0.63 0.85 15.53
C CYS A 107 0.75 -0.22 14.44
N ALA A 108 1.30 -1.37 14.80
CA ALA A 108 1.75 -2.39 13.85
C ALA A 108 0.61 -3.18 13.20
N ALA A 109 -0.50 -3.43 13.91
CA ALA A 109 -1.60 -4.23 13.38
C ALA A 109 -2.29 -3.55 12.18
N PRO A 110 -2.71 -4.32 11.21
CA PRO A 110 -2.61 -5.77 11.03
C PRO A 110 -1.29 -6.24 10.36
N GLY A 111 -0.24 -5.42 10.33
CA GLY A 111 1.10 -5.81 9.90
C GLY A 111 1.51 -5.34 8.49
N GLY A 112 0.64 -4.66 7.75
CA GLY A 112 0.93 -4.22 6.39
C GLY A 112 2.14 -3.29 6.27
N LYS A 113 2.24 -2.27 7.14
CA LYS A 113 3.36 -1.33 7.16
C LYS A 113 4.60 -1.94 7.80
N SER A 114 4.45 -2.70 8.90
CA SER A 114 5.57 -3.39 9.56
C SER A 114 6.27 -4.38 8.64
N THR A 115 5.50 -5.24 7.95
CA THR A 115 6.07 -6.21 7.01
C THR A 115 6.64 -5.55 5.75
N LEU A 116 6.10 -4.41 5.31
CA LEU A 116 6.69 -3.60 4.26
C LEU A 116 8.04 -3.01 4.74
N ALA A 117 8.05 -2.38 5.91
CA ALA A 117 9.29 -1.84 6.49
C ALA A 117 10.38 -2.91 6.59
N ARG A 118 10.04 -4.09 7.13
CA ARG A 118 10.98 -5.22 7.23
C ARG A 118 11.56 -5.62 5.87
N SER A 119 10.76 -5.56 4.80
CA SER A 119 11.19 -5.96 3.44
C SER A 119 12.13 -4.94 2.76
N VAL A 120 12.21 -3.71 3.27
CA VAL A 120 13.00 -2.63 2.64
C VAL A 120 14.10 -2.07 3.54
N LEU A 121 14.06 -2.32 4.84
CA LEU A 121 15.12 -1.92 5.76
C LEU A 121 16.44 -2.61 5.40
N PRO A 122 17.59 -1.92 5.52
CA PRO A 122 18.91 -2.50 5.32
C PRO A 122 19.15 -3.73 6.19
N GLU A 123 19.94 -4.67 5.69
CA GLU A 123 20.32 -5.86 6.45
C GLU A 123 20.99 -5.45 7.78
N GLY A 124 20.74 -6.21 8.84
CA GLY A 124 21.18 -5.87 10.20
C GLY A 124 20.29 -4.88 10.95
N SER A 125 19.23 -4.37 10.32
CA SER A 125 18.24 -3.52 11.02
C SER A 125 17.36 -4.34 11.97
N LEU A 126 16.96 -3.72 13.09
CA LEU A 126 15.98 -4.24 14.04
C LEU A 126 14.66 -3.50 13.86
N LEU A 127 13.57 -4.25 13.64
CA LEU A 127 12.20 -3.71 13.69
C LEU A 127 11.50 -4.23 14.94
N VAL A 128 11.03 -3.31 15.77
CA VAL A 128 10.17 -3.58 16.92
C VAL A 128 8.75 -3.19 16.53
N ALA A 129 7.82 -4.14 16.53
CA ALA A 129 6.42 -3.92 16.21
C ALA A 129 5.58 -4.00 17.49
N ASN A 130 4.85 -2.92 17.80
CA ASN A 130 3.97 -2.81 18.95
C ASN A 130 2.53 -2.59 18.49
N GLU A 131 1.59 -3.16 19.21
CA GLU A 131 0.15 -2.92 19.05
C GLU A 131 -0.52 -2.96 20.42
N VAL A 132 -1.66 -2.23 20.59
CA VAL A 132 -2.42 -2.13 21.83
C VAL A 132 -3.71 -2.93 21.74
#